data_3b69465ed00c00b218f85f50a7b163ba
#
_entry.id   3b69465ed00c00b218f85f50a7b163ba
#
_cell.length_a   1.000
_cell.length_b   1.000
_cell.length_c   1.000
_cell.angle_alpha   90.00
_cell.angle_beta   90.00
_cell.angle_gamma   90.00
#
_symmetry.space_group_name_H-M   'P 1'
#
loop_
_entity.id
_entity.type
_entity.pdbx_description
1 polymer ?
#
loop_
_entity_poly.entity_id
_entity_poly.type
_entity_poly.pdbx_seq_one_letter_code
_entity_poly.pdbx_strand_id
1 'polypeptide(L)'
;MKNKILFLFLIFQSSTIYSQIISDRPSQTDSPLVIDKGYIQIETGISVEEIQSDINSLVRIGVFDGFELRINSNYIINDEISFQKKSSFNDFEIGSKFRILENDEKNTNIGFLTYLSIPTAPEVFSYNEYGFLNKLLFSHNLTYDSEIAYNIGYNKFSNYDGLFTYSLIYGKSLG
;
A
#
# COMPACT_ATOMS: atom_id res chain seq x y z
N MET A 1 -24.89 -29.93 18.17
CA MET A 1 -23.78 -28.95 18.23
C MET A 1 -22.43 -29.48 17.71
N LYS A 2 -22.12 -30.74 17.87
CA LYS A 2 -20.83 -31.37 17.44
C LYS A 2 -20.58 -31.33 15.92
N ASN A 3 -21.62 -31.39 15.09
CA ASN A 3 -21.46 -31.43 13.62
C ASN A 3 -21.17 -30.06 12.96
N LYS A 4 -21.47 -28.94 13.62
CA LYS A 4 -21.19 -27.58 13.11
C LYS A 4 -19.72 -27.20 13.29
N ILE A 5 -19.07 -27.73 14.33
CA ILE A 5 -17.63 -27.50 14.60
C ILE A 5 -16.78 -28.28 13.61
N LEU A 6 -17.21 -29.50 13.23
CA LEU A 6 -16.50 -30.29 12.22
C LEU A 6 -16.54 -29.66 10.83
N PHE A 7 -17.64 -28.98 10.48
CA PHE A 7 -17.78 -28.26 9.20
C PHE A 7 -16.89 -27.01 9.14
N LEU A 8 -16.73 -26.32 10.27
CA LEU A 8 -15.84 -25.16 10.37
C LEU A 8 -14.36 -25.55 10.25
N PHE A 9 -13.99 -26.75 10.75
CA PHE A 9 -12.62 -27.28 10.68
C PHE A 9 -12.25 -27.76 9.26
N LEU A 10 -13.24 -28.24 8.48
CA LEU A 10 -13.04 -28.67 7.08
C LEU A 10 -12.81 -27.50 6.10
N ILE A 11 -13.32 -26.31 6.42
CA ILE A 11 -13.08 -25.10 5.60
C ILE A 11 -11.64 -24.60 5.77
N PHE A 12 -10.97 -24.92 6.88
CA PHE A 12 -9.57 -24.51 7.14
C PHE A 12 -8.52 -25.42 6.48
N GLN A 13 -8.92 -26.53 5.87
CA GLN A 13 -7.99 -27.48 5.22
C GLN A 13 -7.86 -27.30 3.70
N SER A 14 -8.47 -26.30 3.09
CA SER A 14 -8.42 -26.11 1.66
C SER A 14 -7.36 -25.09 1.26
N SER A 15 -6.34 -25.62 0.64
CA SER A 15 -5.37 -24.95 -0.24
C SER A 15 -4.12 -24.37 0.40
N THR A 16 -3.07 -25.17 0.42
CA THR A 16 -1.71 -24.67 0.25
C THR A 16 -1.56 -24.15 -1.19
N ILE A 17 -2.16 -23.03 -1.50
CA ILE A 17 -1.82 -22.26 -2.69
C ILE A 17 -0.60 -21.45 -2.27
N TYR A 18 0.58 -21.85 -2.75
CA TYR A 18 1.78 -21.02 -2.71
C TYR A 18 1.57 -19.87 -3.72
N SER A 19 0.75 -18.90 -3.36
CA SER A 19 0.74 -17.60 -3.99
C SER A 19 1.64 -16.71 -3.14
N GLN A 20 2.77 -16.29 -3.66
CA GLN A 20 3.51 -15.19 -3.06
C GLN A 20 2.65 -13.95 -3.21
N ILE A 21 1.98 -13.56 -2.13
CA ILE A 21 1.23 -12.30 -2.10
C ILE A 21 2.26 -11.18 -1.99
N ILE A 22 2.42 -10.43 -3.06
CA ILE A 22 3.26 -9.22 -3.08
C ILE A 22 2.47 -8.15 -2.32
N SER A 23 2.87 -7.89 -1.07
CA SER A 23 2.26 -6.88 -0.21
C SER A 23 3.12 -5.62 -0.18
N ASP A 24 2.48 -4.46 -0.32
CA ASP A 24 3.10 -3.15 -0.13
C ASP A 24 3.00 -2.68 1.34
N ARG A 25 2.31 -3.47 2.19
CA ARG A 25 2.07 -3.14 3.61
C ARG A 25 2.67 -4.21 4.53
N PRO A 26 3.20 -3.86 5.69
CA PRO A 26 3.25 -2.55 6.37
C PRO A 26 4.45 -1.67 5.96
N SER A 27 5.22 -2.06 4.95
CA SER A 27 6.41 -1.31 4.51
C SER A 27 6.06 0.08 3.97
N GLN A 28 6.91 1.06 4.23
CA GLN A 28 6.83 2.39 3.60
C GLN A 28 7.41 2.39 2.17
N THR A 29 8.14 1.33 1.81
CA THR A 29 8.69 1.15 0.47
C THR A 29 7.71 0.31 -0.35
N ASP A 30 7.08 0.93 -1.33
CA ASP A 30 6.21 0.23 -2.27
C ASP A 30 7.04 -0.61 -3.24
N SER A 31 6.57 -1.82 -3.55
CA SER A 31 7.17 -2.68 -4.57
C SER A 31 6.90 -2.14 -5.99
N PRO A 32 7.83 -2.27 -6.95
CA PRO A 32 7.58 -1.94 -8.36
C PRO A 32 6.63 -2.93 -9.06
N LEU A 33 6.37 -4.09 -8.44
CA LEU A 33 5.53 -5.12 -9.03
C LEU A 33 4.05 -4.75 -8.93
N VAL A 34 3.29 -5.11 -9.96
CA VAL A 34 1.83 -4.94 -10.03
C VAL A 34 1.16 -6.30 -9.85
N ILE A 35 -0.10 -6.29 -9.40
CA ILE A 35 -0.88 -7.53 -9.33
C ILE A 35 -1.34 -7.95 -10.74
N ASP A 36 -1.52 -9.25 -10.92
CA ASP A 36 -1.91 -9.81 -12.21
C ASP A 36 -3.31 -9.36 -12.62
N LYS A 37 -3.55 -9.30 -13.94
CA LYS A 37 -4.83 -8.97 -14.52
C LYS A 37 -5.95 -9.86 -13.97
N GLY A 38 -7.05 -9.22 -13.55
CA GLY A 38 -8.26 -9.89 -13.05
C GLY A 38 -8.21 -10.23 -11.56
N TYR A 39 -7.11 -9.95 -10.87
CA TYR A 39 -7.02 -10.11 -9.42
C TYR A 39 -7.42 -8.83 -8.69
N ILE A 40 -7.99 -9.02 -7.51
CA ILE A 40 -8.26 -7.97 -6.54
C ILE A 40 -7.54 -8.37 -5.24
N GLN A 41 -6.73 -7.48 -4.70
CA GLN A 41 -6.02 -7.65 -3.44
C GLN A 41 -6.44 -6.54 -2.48
N ILE A 42 -6.72 -6.92 -1.23
CA ILE A 42 -7.03 -5.98 -0.15
C ILE A 42 -5.95 -6.16 0.92
N GLU A 43 -5.28 -5.08 1.23
CA GLU A 43 -4.25 -5.02 2.26
C GLU A 43 -4.73 -4.10 3.38
N THR A 44 -4.56 -4.52 4.63
CA THR A 44 -4.86 -3.68 5.78
C THR A 44 -3.70 -3.71 6.77
N GLY A 45 -3.45 -2.58 7.40
CA GLY A 45 -2.43 -2.43 8.44
C GLY A 45 -2.98 -1.61 9.60
N ILE A 46 -2.48 -1.87 10.79
CA ILE A 46 -2.80 -1.10 12.00
C ILE A 46 -1.50 -0.54 12.54
N SER A 47 -1.47 0.76 12.77
CA SER A 47 -0.42 1.46 13.52
C SER A 47 -1.02 1.98 14.82
N VAL A 48 -0.31 1.78 15.92
CA VAL A 48 -0.73 2.25 17.25
C VAL A 48 0.41 3.03 17.85
N GLU A 49 0.17 4.29 18.11
CA GLU A 49 1.09 5.21 18.78
C GLU A 49 0.41 5.76 20.04
N GLU A 50 1.15 6.48 20.86
CA GLU A 50 0.65 6.97 22.16
C GLU A 50 -0.57 7.90 22.03
N ILE A 51 -0.61 8.68 20.96
CA ILE A 51 -1.61 9.74 20.75
C ILE A 51 -2.56 9.39 19.61
N GLN A 52 -2.09 8.60 18.63
CA GLN A 52 -2.82 8.33 17.41
C GLN A 52 -2.76 6.85 17.06
N SER A 53 -3.85 6.33 16.55
CA SER A 53 -3.92 5.01 15.94
C SER A 53 -4.50 5.12 14.54
N ASP A 54 -3.96 4.34 13.61
CA ASP A 54 -4.37 4.33 12.22
C ASP A 54 -4.75 2.92 11.77
N ILE A 55 -5.85 2.82 11.02
CA ILE A 55 -6.18 1.61 10.25
C ILE A 55 -6.07 1.98 8.78
N ASN A 56 -5.00 1.54 8.15
CA ASN A 56 -4.80 1.73 6.72
C ASN A 56 -5.48 0.62 5.93
N SER A 57 -6.11 0.96 4.82
CA SER A 57 -6.74 0.02 3.89
C SER A 57 -6.37 0.39 2.46
N LEU A 58 -5.83 -0.58 1.73
CA LEU A 58 -5.45 -0.45 0.34
C LEU A 58 -6.16 -1.54 -0.48
N VAL A 59 -6.93 -1.13 -1.49
CA VAL A 59 -7.50 -2.02 -2.51
C VAL A 59 -6.68 -1.87 -3.78
N ARG A 60 -6.22 -3.00 -4.34
CA ARG A 60 -5.49 -3.09 -5.59
C ARG A 60 -6.30 -3.92 -6.59
N ILE A 61 -6.40 -3.48 -7.82
CA ILE A 61 -7.18 -4.12 -8.89
C ILE A 61 -6.30 -4.24 -10.13
N GLY A 62 -5.93 -5.45 -10.53
CA GLY A 62 -5.19 -5.73 -11.76
C GLY A 62 -6.10 -5.60 -12.97
N VAL A 63 -5.93 -4.55 -13.77
CA VAL A 63 -6.79 -4.24 -14.91
C VAL A 63 -6.28 -4.88 -16.19
N PHE A 64 -5.01 -4.71 -16.47
CA PHE A 64 -4.31 -5.35 -17.58
C PHE A 64 -2.84 -5.58 -17.20
N ASP A 65 -2.13 -6.32 -18.00
CA ASP A 65 -0.74 -6.66 -17.73
C ASP A 65 0.14 -5.41 -17.55
N GLY A 66 0.84 -5.34 -16.41
CA GLY A 66 1.68 -4.21 -16.04
C GLY A 66 0.93 -2.97 -15.51
N PHE A 67 -0.38 -3.07 -15.21
CA PHE A 67 -1.16 -1.95 -14.71
C PHE A 67 -2.18 -2.36 -13.64
N GLU A 68 -2.18 -1.67 -12.51
CA GLU A 68 -3.19 -1.80 -11.47
C GLU A 68 -3.80 -0.45 -11.08
N LEU A 69 -5.08 -0.48 -10.74
CA LEU A 69 -5.77 0.59 -10.03
C LEU A 69 -5.65 0.39 -8.53
N ARG A 70 -5.65 1.50 -7.79
CA ARG A 70 -5.48 1.51 -6.34
C ARG A 70 -6.46 2.48 -5.69
N ILE A 71 -7.02 2.06 -4.54
CA ILE A 71 -7.81 2.92 -3.66
C ILE A 71 -7.21 2.79 -2.27
N ASN A 72 -6.77 3.90 -1.70
CA ASN A 72 -6.16 3.95 -0.38
C ASN A 72 -7.00 4.82 0.55
N SER A 73 -7.16 4.38 1.80
CA SER A 73 -7.83 5.12 2.86
C SER A 73 -7.24 4.78 4.22
N ASN A 74 -7.20 5.76 5.11
CA ASN A 74 -6.82 5.58 6.50
C ASN A 74 -7.98 5.98 7.40
N TYR A 75 -8.30 5.15 8.38
CA TYR A 75 -9.16 5.55 9.48
C TYR A 75 -8.27 5.92 10.67
N ILE A 76 -8.35 7.18 11.08
CA ILE A 76 -7.50 7.77 12.11
C ILE A 76 -8.31 7.93 13.39
N ILE A 77 -7.73 7.51 14.51
CA ILE A 77 -8.22 7.77 15.86
C ILE A 77 -7.16 8.62 16.55
N ASN A 78 -7.51 9.83 16.98
CA ASN A 78 -6.58 10.74 17.65
C ASN A 78 -7.16 11.21 18.98
N ASP A 79 -6.47 10.89 20.08
CA ASP A 79 -6.94 11.16 21.45
C ASP A 79 -6.63 12.59 21.93
N GLU A 80 -5.72 13.32 21.25
CA GLU A 80 -5.41 14.72 21.59
C GLU A 80 -6.36 15.74 21.00
N ILE A 81 -7.18 15.34 20.00
CA ILE A 81 -8.15 16.27 19.42
C ILE A 81 -9.22 16.59 20.46
N SER A 82 -9.14 17.77 21.06
CA SER A 82 -10.07 18.28 22.09
C SER A 82 -11.47 18.60 21.57
N PHE A 83 -11.69 18.44 20.26
CA PHE A 83 -12.95 18.79 19.58
C PHE A 83 -13.83 17.57 19.32
N GLN A 84 -15.07 17.83 18.96
CA GLN A 84 -16.20 16.89 18.94
C GLN A 84 -16.02 15.58 18.17
N LYS A 85 -14.98 15.43 17.34
CA LYS A 85 -14.73 14.21 16.55
C LYS A 85 -13.30 13.75 16.72
N LYS A 86 -13.11 12.68 17.48
CA LYS A 86 -11.80 12.07 17.75
C LYS A 86 -11.34 11.09 16.67
N SER A 87 -12.19 10.72 15.72
CA SER A 87 -11.86 9.74 14.68
C SER A 87 -12.58 10.00 13.38
N SER A 88 -11.93 9.76 12.27
CA SER A 88 -12.49 9.84 10.92
C SER A 88 -11.63 9.09 9.92
N PHE A 89 -12.18 8.83 8.73
CA PHE A 89 -11.34 8.62 7.57
C PHE A 89 -10.59 9.92 7.24
N ASN A 90 -9.35 9.78 6.77
CA ASN A 90 -8.64 10.86 6.11
C ASN A 90 -9.13 11.01 4.66
N ASP A 91 -8.47 11.89 3.90
CA ASP A 91 -8.74 12.04 2.47
C ASP A 91 -8.51 10.73 1.71
N PHE A 92 -9.47 10.37 0.85
CA PHE A 92 -9.33 9.20 -0.02
C PHE A 92 -8.30 9.48 -1.11
N GLU A 93 -7.50 8.44 -1.41
CA GLU A 93 -6.55 8.46 -2.49
C GLU A 93 -6.94 7.44 -3.56
N ILE A 94 -7.09 7.90 -4.80
CA ILE A 94 -7.30 7.05 -5.96
C ILE A 94 -6.04 7.13 -6.82
N GLY A 95 -5.51 5.98 -7.18
CA GLY A 95 -4.24 5.93 -7.90
C GLY A 95 -4.10 4.77 -8.85
N SER A 96 -2.94 4.70 -9.43
CA SER A 96 -2.54 3.62 -10.31
C SER A 96 -1.04 3.35 -10.19
N LYS A 97 -0.67 2.10 -10.43
CA LYS A 97 0.72 1.68 -10.54
C LYS A 97 0.95 1.09 -11.93
N PHE A 98 2.08 1.45 -12.50
CA PHE A 98 2.54 1.00 -13.82
C PHE A 98 3.86 0.27 -13.65
N ARG A 99 3.98 -0.91 -14.25
CA ARG A 99 5.24 -1.60 -14.45
C ARG A 99 5.95 -0.96 -15.65
N ILE A 100 7.11 -0.34 -15.41
CA ILE A 100 7.93 0.26 -16.48
C ILE A 100 8.90 -0.78 -17.03
N LEU A 101 9.52 -1.53 -16.14
CA LEU A 101 10.50 -2.56 -16.47
C LEU A 101 10.36 -3.73 -15.52
N GLU A 102 10.32 -4.92 -16.07
CA GLU A 102 10.54 -6.19 -15.39
C GLU A 102 11.62 -6.92 -16.18
N ASN A 103 12.78 -7.13 -15.58
CA ASN A 103 13.92 -7.69 -16.26
C ASN A 103 14.64 -8.70 -15.37
N ASP A 104 14.33 -9.97 -15.59
CA ASP A 104 14.88 -11.09 -14.84
C ASP A 104 16.40 -11.26 -15.10
N GLU A 105 16.87 -10.99 -16.31
CA GLU A 105 18.30 -11.11 -16.66
C GLU A 105 19.15 -10.06 -15.91
N LYS A 106 18.60 -8.87 -15.69
CA LYS A 106 19.26 -7.79 -14.96
C LYS A 106 18.89 -7.75 -13.48
N ASN A 107 18.03 -8.67 -13.05
CA ASN A 107 17.52 -8.71 -11.68
C ASN A 107 16.96 -7.35 -11.20
N THR A 108 16.29 -6.61 -12.11
CA THR A 108 15.87 -5.23 -11.86
C THR A 108 14.43 -5.02 -12.29
N ASN A 109 13.63 -4.46 -11.39
CA ASN A 109 12.27 -4.03 -11.68
C ASN A 109 12.11 -2.54 -11.43
N ILE A 110 11.35 -1.88 -12.28
CA ILE A 110 11.05 -0.44 -12.19
C ILE A 110 9.55 -0.25 -12.36
N GLY A 111 8.95 0.53 -11.45
CA GLY A 111 7.55 0.90 -11.48
C GLY A 111 7.34 2.40 -11.29
N PHE A 112 6.16 2.86 -11.64
CA PHE A 112 5.69 4.21 -11.36
C PHE A 112 4.33 4.13 -10.66
N LEU A 113 4.22 4.82 -9.54
CA LEU A 113 3.02 4.93 -8.73
C LEU A 113 2.56 6.37 -8.68
N THR A 114 1.27 6.60 -8.89
CA THR A 114 0.65 7.92 -8.73
C THR A 114 -0.66 7.81 -7.99
N TYR A 115 -0.94 8.80 -7.14
CA TYR A 115 -2.24 8.97 -6.49
C TYR A 115 -2.74 10.40 -6.66
N LEU A 116 -4.05 10.52 -6.77
CA LEU A 116 -4.80 11.74 -6.55
C LEU A 116 -5.42 11.64 -5.15
N SER A 117 -5.02 12.52 -4.24
CA SER A 117 -5.67 12.73 -2.95
C SER A 117 -6.85 13.68 -3.13
N ILE A 118 -8.02 13.26 -2.66
CA ILE A 118 -9.29 13.98 -2.82
C ILE A 118 -9.74 14.45 -1.43
N PRO A 119 -9.99 15.75 -1.20
CA PRO A 119 -10.39 16.28 0.10
C PRO A 119 -11.80 15.85 0.48
N THR A 120 -11.93 14.65 1.01
CA THR A 120 -13.19 13.99 1.39
C THR A 120 -13.40 13.92 2.89
N ALA A 121 -12.34 14.14 3.67
CA ALA A 121 -12.38 14.06 5.12
C ALA A 121 -12.88 15.37 5.75
N PRO A 122 -13.34 15.32 7.02
CA PRO A 122 -13.57 16.53 7.81
C PRO A 122 -12.28 17.36 7.95
N GLU A 123 -12.40 18.68 8.04
CA GLU A 123 -11.31 19.66 8.06
C GLU A 123 -10.11 19.28 8.93
N VAL A 124 -10.35 18.69 10.11
CA VAL A 124 -9.29 18.28 11.06
C VAL A 124 -8.49 17.08 10.57
N PHE A 125 -9.03 16.29 9.63
CA PHE A 125 -8.44 15.06 9.09
C PHE A 125 -8.10 15.18 7.60
N SER A 126 -8.25 16.38 7.01
CA SER A 126 -8.05 16.66 5.60
C SER A 126 -6.97 17.71 5.39
N TYR A 127 -6.27 17.61 4.28
CA TYR A 127 -5.46 18.71 3.77
C TYR A 127 -6.34 19.82 3.18
N ASN A 128 -7.67 19.57 2.99
CA ASN A 128 -8.65 20.47 2.34
C ASN A 128 -8.25 20.86 0.91
N GLU A 129 -7.35 20.10 0.29
CA GLU A 129 -6.73 20.38 -1.00
C GLU A 129 -6.56 19.10 -1.80
N TYR A 130 -6.69 19.21 -3.13
CA TYR A 130 -6.27 18.13 -4.00
C TYR A 130 -4.75 17.98 -3.97
N GLY A 131 -4.29 16.74 -3.92
CA GLY A 131 -2.86 16.41 -3.91
C GLY A 131 -2.52 15.36 -4.96
N PHE A 132 -1.33 15.50 -5.55
CA PHE A 132 -0.71 14.49 -6.39
C PHE A 132 0.48 13.90 -5.67
N LEU A 133 0.49 12.58 -5.53
CA LEU A 133 1.57 11.82 -4.91
C LEU A 133 2.15 10.91 -6.00
N ASN A 134 3.42 11.12 -6.33
CA ASN A 134 4.07 10.36 -7.38
C ASN A 134 5.33 9.71 -6.84
N LYS A 135 5.61 8.46 -7.25
CA LYS A 135 6.81 7.72 -6.86
C LYS A 135 7.37 6.92 -8.03
N LEU A 136 8.67 6.96 -8.20
CA LEU A 136 9.42 5.97 -8.95
C LEU A 136 9.86 4.87 -7.97
N LEU A 137 9.63 3.64 -8.36
CA LEU A 137 9.82 2.43 -7.56
C LEU A 137 10.90 1.58 -8.23
N PHE A 138 11.85 1.13 -7.44
CA PHE A 138 12.95 0.30 -7.91
C PHE A 138 13.13 -0.91 -7.00
N SER A 139 13.43 -2.06 -7.59
CA SER A 139 13.97 -3.22 -6.87
C SER A 139 15.07 -3.90 -7.65
N HIS A 140 16.05 -4.43 -6.92
CA HIS A 140 17.19 -5.13 -7.47
C HIS A 140 17.48 -6.37 -6.64
N ASN A 141 17.43 -7.55 -7.25
CA ASN A 141 17.95 -8.78 -6.64
C ASN A 141 19.47 -8.73 -6.67
N LEU A 142 20.08 -8.62 -5.50
CA LEU A 142 21.55 -8.58 -5.36
C LEU A 142 22.14 -9.98 -5.46
N THR A 143 21.44 -10.95 -4.86
CA THR A 143 21.74 -12.38 -4.91
C THR A 143 20.44 -13.17 -4.99
N TYR A 144 20.50 -14.50 -5.05
CA TYR A 144 19.29 -15.35 -5.01
C TYR A 144 18.49 -15.24 -3.70
N ASP A 145 19.11 -14.75 -2.63
CA ASP A 145 18.54 -14.65 -1.29
C ASP A 145 18.48 -13.22 -0.74
N SER A 146 18.87 -12.22 -1.53
CA SER A 146 18.86 -10.83 -1.04
C SER A 146 18.41 -9.82 -2.10
N GLU A 147 17.64 -8.84 -1.68
CA GLU A 147 17.06 -7.79 -2.49
C GLU A 147 17.26 -6.43 -1.83
N ILE A 148 17.40 -5.39 -2.64
CA ILE A 148 17.30 -4.00 -2.25
C ILE A 148 16.16 -3.34 -3.03
N ALA A 149 15.28 -2.62 -2.33
CA ALA A 149 14.25 -1.82 -2.98
C ALA A 149 14.25 -0.40 -2.42
N TYR A 150 13.96 0.58 -3.28
CA TYR A 150 13.89 1.98 -2.91
C TYR A 150 12.90 2.75 -3.76
N ASN A 151 12.36 3.81 -3.18
CA ASN A 151 11.43 4.70 -3.85
C ASN A 151 11.93 6.14 -3.77
N ILE A 152 11.67 6.89 -4.84
CA ILE A 152 11.88 8.33 -4.90
C ILE A 152 10.55 8.95 -5.32
N GLY A 153 10.02 9.85 -4.52
CA GLY A 153 8.72 10.45 -4.75
C GLY A 153 8.72 11.96 -4.67
N TYR A 154 7.67 12.53 -5.22
CA TYR A 154 7.35 13.95 -5.12
C TYR A 154 5.85 14.11 -4.92
N ASN A 155 5.49 14.73 -3.79
CA ASN A 155 4.11 14.99 -3.40
C ASN A 155 3.84 16.47 -3.49
N LYS A 156 2.72 16.85 -4.11
CA LYS A 156 2.30 18.24 -4.27
C LYS A 156 0.81 18.39 -3.98
N PHE A 157 0.48 19.18 -2.99
CA PHE A 157 -0.88 19.68 -2.73
C PHE A 157 -0.99 21.11 -3.26
N SER A 158 -2.21 21.52 -3.65
CA SER A 158 -2.41 22.78 -4.42
C SER A 158 -1.75 24.00 -3.78
N ASN A 159 -1.98 24.23 -2.48
CA ASN A 159 -1.50 25.42 -1.77
C ASN A 159 -0.25 25.19 -0.91
N TYR A 160 0.32 23.96 -0.91
CA TYR A 160 1.51 23.63 -0.16
C TYR A 160 2.72 23.51 -1.09
N ASP A 161 3.91 23.77 -0.57
CA ASP A 161 5.15 23.47 -1.29
C ASP A 161 5.26 21.98 -1.55
N GLY A 162 5.91 21.61 -2.66
CA GLY A 162 6.12 20.20 -2.99
C GLY A 162 7.15 19.57 -2.07
N LEU A 163 6.93 18.29 -1.72
CA LEU A 163 7.78 17.53 -0.83
C LEU A 163 8.40 16.34 -1.57
N PHE A 164 9.71 16.24 -1.55
CA PHE A 164 10.44 15.04 -1.97
C PHE A 164 10.40 13.99 -0.87
N THR A 165 10.13 12.76 -1.26
CA THR A 165 10.11 11.59 -0.37
C THR A 165 11.05 10.52 -0.89
N TYR A 166 11.65 9.77 0.01
CA TYR A 166 12.46 8.61 -0.32
C TYR A 166 12.30 7.53 0.74
N SER A 167 12.43 6.29 0.33
CA SER A 167 12.47 5.14 1.22
C SER A 167 13.42 4.08 0.68
N LEU A 168 13.97 3.27 1.56
CA LEU A 168 14.90 2.20 1.24
C LEU A 168 14.62 1.00 2.14
N ILE A 169 14.63 -0.19 1.56
CA ILE A 169 14.56 -1.45 2.28
C ILE A 169 15.59 -2.43 1.73
N TYR A 170 16.20 -3.21 2.60
CA TYR A 170 17.00 -4.36 2.28
C TYR A 170 16.35 -5.61 2.87
N GLY A 171 16.11 -6.59 2.03
CA GLY A 171 15.57 -7.89 2.40
C GLY A 171 16.63 -9.00 2.22
N LYS A 172 16.66 -9.94 3.17
CA LYS A 172 17.46 -11.15 3.05
C LYS A 172 16.70 -12.35 3.58
N SER A 173 16.60 -13.41 2.77
CA SER A 173 16.08 -14.70 3.21
C SER A 173 17.14 -15.40 4.07
N LEU A 174 16.73 -15.94 5.20
CA LEU A 174 17.63 -16.64 6.15
C LEU A 174 17.54 -18.18 6.01
N GLY A 175 16.99 -18.68 4.92
CA GLY A 175 16.90 -20.11 4.60
C GLY A 175 15.66 -20.79 5.13
#